data_a15919de6251c177f3b902967bd7cd53
#
_entry.id   a15919de6251c177f3b902967bd7cd53
#
_cell.length_a   1.000
_cell.length_b   1.000
_cell.length_c   1.000
_cell.angle_alpha   90.00
_cell.angle_beta   90.00
_cell.angle_gamma   90.00
#
_symmetry.space_group_name_H-M   'P 1'
#
loop_
_entity.id
_entity.type
_entity.pdbx_description
1 polymer ?
#
loop_
_entity_poly.entity_id
_entity_poly.type
_entity_poly.pdbx_seq_one_letter_code
_entity_poly.pdbx_strand_id
1 'polypeptide(L)'
;NAVTNSMSQLGFVISQETRGRVIGLLKSSSDAVLRGLIQESTANYLQKEVFTIKKAILQEWSDYYHKVADQKINMLQTIKGIAPEREKVDYASNKIKLGASWDFKQDNLDKMEKGLQEADEIINSLGFGEDGAEIIAFLKKVASGKASVHDLTPDILNWLMENNMTSKLAVSFK
;
A
#
# COMPACT_ATOMS: atom_id res chain seq x y z
N ASN A 1 22.02 -0.45 -1.26
CA ASN A 1 21.72 -1.69 -0.51
C ASN A 1 20.49 -1.57 0.41
N ALA A 2 20.30 -0.48 1.19
CA ALA A 2 19.14 -0.34 2.07
C ALA A 2 17.82 -0.25 1.27
N VAL A 3 17.72 0.65 0.30
CA VAL A 3 16.54 0.81 -0.57
C VAL A 3 16.17 -0.49 -1.28
N THR A 4 17.16 -1.23 -1.79
CA THR A 4 16.94 -2.52 -2.46
C THR A 4 16.34 -3.56 -1.51
N ASN A 5 16.77 -3.58 -0.25
CA ASN A 5 16.23 -4.50 0.75
C ASN A 5 14.76 -4.19 1.08
N SER A 6 14.43 -2.93 1.34
CA SER A 6 13.03 -2.55 1.61
C SER A 6 12.12 -2.75 0.41
N MET A 7 12.60 -2.50 -0.81
CA MET A 7 11.85 -2.84 -2.03
C MET A 7 11.56 -4.34 -2.11
N SER A 8 12.56 -5.18 -1.80
CA SER A 8 12.40 -6.64 -1.80
C SER A 8 11.44 -7.11 -0.70
N GLN A 9 11.50 -6.52 0.50
CA GLN A 9 10.60 -6.82 1.62
C GLN A 9 9.15 -6.49 1.28
N LEU A 10 8.92 -5.36 0.60
CA LEU A 10 7.61 -4.99 0.09
C LEU A 10 7.16 -5.81 -1.13
N GLY A 11 8.04 -6.65 -1.73
CA GLY A 11 7.73 -7.43 -2.93
C GLY A 11 7.71 -6.62 -4.23
N PHE A 12 8.23 -5.38 -4.23
CA PHE A 12 8.33 -4.58 -5.43
C PHE A 12 9.53 -5.00 -6.29
N VAL A 13 9.27 -5.26 -7.56
CA VAL A 13 10.31 -5.63 -8.54
C VAL A 13 10.14 -4.78 -9.77
N ILE A 14 11.19 -4.05 -10.15
CA ILE A 14 11.21 -3.29 -11.40
C ILE A 14 11.11 -4.21 -12.61
N SER A 15 10.44 -3.75 -13.67
CA SER A 15 10.24 -4.50 -14.91
C SER A 15 11.57 -4.88 -15.58
N GLN A 16 11.53 -5.93 -16.42
CA GLN A 16 12.69 -6.31 -17.23
C GLN A 16 13.15 -5.19 -18.16
N GLU A 17 12.22 -4.42 -18.71
CA GLU A 17 12.52 -3.28 -19.57
C GLU A 17 13.32 -2.22 -18.82
N THR A 18 12.82 -1.78 -17.66
CA THR A 18 13.50 -0.77 -16.83
C THR A 18 14.85 -1.28 -16.33
N ARG A 19 14.94 -2.57 -15.94
CA ARG A 19 16.20 -3.20 -15.57
C ARG A 19 17.21 -3.19 -16.74
N GLY A 20 16.75 -3.53 -17.96
CA GLY A 20 17.58 -3.48 -19.15
C GLY A 20 18.13 -2.07 -19.43
N ARG A 21 17.31 -1.04 -19.27
CA ARG A 21 17.75 0.37 -19.40
C ARG A 21 18.80 0.74 -18.34
N VAL A 22 18.62 0.31 -17.08
CA VAL A 22 19.63 0.54 -16.02
C VAL A 22 20.96 -0.09 -16.37
N ILE A 23 20.96 -1.34 -16.82
CA ILE A 23 22.18 -2.05 -17.24
C ILE A 23 22.83 -1.35 -18.44
N GLY A 24 22.05 -0.93 -19.43
CA GLY A 24 22.54 -0.17 -20.58
C GLY A 24 23.19 1.16 -20.19
N LEU A 25 22.55 1.89 -19.26
CA LEU A 25 23.09 3.14 -18.72
C LEU A 25 24.43 2.92 -17.99
N LEU A 26 24.50 1.90 -17.13
CA LEU A 26 25.74 1.56 -16.40
C LEU A 26 26.87 1.21 -17.37
N LYS A 27 26.59 0.41 -18.40
CA LYS A 27 27.57 0.07 -19.44
C LYS A 27 28.05 1.30 -20.19
N SER A 28 27.14 2.14 -20.67
CA SER A 28 27.47 3.38 -21.38
C SER A 28 28.29 4.36 -20.51
N SER A 29 27.96 4.45 -19.22
CA SER A 29 28.70 5.27 -18.26
C SER A 29 30.11 4.74 -18.04
N SER A 30 30.27 3.42 -17.86
CA SER A 30 31.55 2.76 -17.71
C SER A 30 32.45 2.98 -18.94
N ASP A 31 31.89 2.76 -20.14
CA ASP A 31 32.60 2.96 -21.40
C ASP A 31 33.06 4.43 -21.59
N ALA A 32 32.23 5.40 -21.17
CA ALA A 32 32.58 6.81 -21.23
C ALA A 32 33.76 7.16 -20.28
N VAL A 33 33.74 6.61 -19.06
CA VAL A 33 34.82 6.81 -18.08
C VAL A 33 36.12 6.18 -18.56
N LEU A 34 36.07 4.97 -19.11
CA LEU A 34 37.27 4.27 -19.60
C LEU A 34 37.95 4.99 -20.78
N ARG A 35 37.18 5.72 -21.59
CA ARG A 35 37.72 6.52 -22.70
C ARG A 35 38.39 7.82 -22.26
N GLY A 36 38.28 8.21 -20.99
CA GLY A 36 38.99 9.35 -20.38
C GLY A 36 38.46 10.74 -20.76
N LEU A 37 37.57 10.86 -21.73
CA LEU A 37 36.97 12.11 -22.15
C LEU A 37 35.44 11.90 -22.34
N ILE A 38 34.68 12.51 -21.46
CA ILE A 38 33.20 12.53 -21.60
C ILE A 38 32.85 13.71 -22.48
N GLN A 39 32.43 13.44 -23.73
CA GLN A 39 31.91 14.46 -24.64
C GLN A 39 30.58 15.00 -24.08
N GLU A 40 30.31 16.28 -24.32
CA GLU A 40 29.08 16.92 -23.87
C GLU A 40 27.81 16.18 -24.34
N SER A 41 27.80 15.68 -25.58
CA SER A 41 26.74 14.86 -26.15
C SER A 41 26.47 13.57 -25.34
N THR A 42 27.54 12.92 -24.87
CA THR A 42 27.46 11.72 -24.03
C THR A 42 26.91 12.06 -22.65
N ALA A 43 27.40 13.15 -22.04
CA ALA A 43 26.90 13.61 -20.74
C ALA A 43 25.39 13.93 -20.81
N ASN A 44 24.96 14.65 -21.83
CA ASN A 44 23.54 14.99 -22.06
C ASN A 44 22.68 13.74 -22.28
N TYR A 45 23.18 12.75 -23.02
CA TYR A 45 22.49 11.47 -23.22
C TYR A 45 22.34 10.72 -21.88
N LEU A 46 23.41 10.58 -21.10
CA LEU A 46 23.37 9.88 -19.81
C LEU A 46 22.41 10.57 -18.84
N GLN A 47 22.43 11.89 -18.77
CA GLN A 47 21.51 12.66 -17.92
C GLN A 47 20.04 12.44 -18.31
N LYS A 48 19.75 12.48 -19.61
CA LYS A 48 18.40 12.24 -20.13
C LYS A 48 17.92 10.83 -19.83
N GLU A 49 18.79 9.84 -19.99
CA GLU A 49 18.45 8.44 -19.70
C GLU A 49 18.23 8.19 -18.20
N VAL A 50 19.04 8.78 -17.31
CA VAL A 50 18.81 8.75 -15.85
C VAL A 50 17.42 9.28 -15.52
N PHE A 51 17.02 10.42 -16.11
CA PHE A 51 15.70 11.01 -15.88
C PHE A 51 14.59 10.09 -16.37
N THR A 52 14.74 9.47 -17.54
CA THR A 52 13.78 8.54 -18.12
C THR A 52 13.61 7.30 -17.24
N ILE A 53 14.71 6.72 -16.78
CA ILE A 53 14.71 5.56 -15.87
C ILE A 53 14.05 5.92 -14.54
N LYS A 54 14.41 7.08 -13.96
CA LYS A 54 13.78 7.55 -12.71
C LYS A 54 12.26 7.64 -12.87
N LYS A 55 11.78 8.23 -13.96
CA LYS A 55 10.34 8.36 -14.25
C LYS A 55 9.67 7.00 -14.41
N ALA A 56 10.30 6.06 -15.11
CA ALA A 56 9.77 4.72 -15.29
C ALA A 56 9.65 3.97 -13.94
N ILE A 57 10.68 4.01 -13.09
CA ILE A 57 10.66 3.37 -11.78
C ILE A 57 9.56 3.99 -10.89
N LEU A 58 9.38 5.30 -10.90
CA LEU A 58 8.34 5.96 -10.12
C LEU A 58 6.93 5.60 -10.61
N GLN A 59 6.75 5.42 -11.92
CA GLN A 59 5.47 4.96 -12.48
C GLN A 59 5.20 3.51 -12.06
N GLU A 60 6.16 2.61 -12.23
CA GLU A 60 6.03 1.21 -11.81
C GLU A 60 5.76 1.09 -10.31
N TRP A 61 6.40 1.95 -9.49
CA TRP A 61 6.13 2.03 -8.07
C TRP A 61 4.71 2.50 -7.78
N SER A 62 4.22 3.53 -8.47
CA SER A 62 2.87 4.03 -8.30
C SER A 62 1.83 2.92 -8.55
N ASP A 63 2.00 2.17 -9.64
CA ASP A 63 1.10 1.07 -10.00
C ASP A 63 1.14 -0.04 -8.95
N TYR A 64 2.34 -0.38 -8.47
CA TYR A 64 2.53 -1.35 -7.39
C TYR A 64 1.90 -0.87 -6.07
N TYR A 65 2.15 0.40 -5.69
CA TYR A 65 1.62 1.01 -4.49
C TYR A 65 0.09 0.91 -4.46
N HIS A 66 -0.58 1.33 -5.52
CA HIS A 66 -2.04 1.26 -5.59
C HIS A 66 -2.56 -0.18 -5.44
N LYS A 67 -1.89 -1.14 -6.06
CA LYS A 67 -2.25 -2.56 -5.93
C LYS A 67 -2.18 -3.07 -4.48
N VAL A 68 -1.18 -2.65 -3.71
CA VAL A 68 -0.91 -3.15 -2.35
C VAL A 68 -1.62 -2.31 -1.29
N ALA A 69 -1.61 -0.99 -1.45
CA ALA A 69 -2.05 -0.05 -0.42
C ALA A 69 -3.55 0.23 -0.43
N ASP A 70 -4.18 0.37 -1.62
CA ASP A 70 -5.57 0.82 -1.70
C ASP A 70 -6.52 -0.16 -1.02
N GLN A 71 -6.30 -1.46 -1.19
CA GLN A 71 -7.14 -2.47 -0.54
C GLN A 71 -7.04 -2.38 0.99
N LYS A 72 -5.83 -2.23 1.53
CA LYS A 72 -5.60 -2.11 2.98
C LYS A 72 -6.18 -0.81 3.54
N ILE A 73 -5.95 0.32 2.87
CA ILE A 73 -6.50 1.61 3.27
C ILE A 73 -8.03 1.57 3.26
N ASN A 74 -8.66 1.02 2.22
CA ASN A 74 -10.10 0.88 2.13
C ASN A 74 -10.65 -0.01 3.24
N MET A 75 -9.94 -1.10 3.57
CA MET A 75 -10.32 -1.97 4.68
C MET A 75 -10.23 -1.24 6.01
N LEU A 76 -9.13 -0.54 6.30
CA LEU A 76 -8.96 0.27 7.50
C LEU A 76 -10.07 1.32 7.63
N GLN A 77 -10.42 2.00 6.55
CA GLN A 77 -11.53 2.98 6.56
C GLN A 77 -12.87 2.30 6.88
N THR A 78 -13.11 1.11 6.33
CA THR A 78 -14.34 0.34 6.58
C THR A 78 -14.48 -0.03 8.06
N ILE A 79 -13.39 -0.50 8.69
CA ILE A 79 -13.41 -0.95 10.08
C ILE A 79 -13.24 0.18 11.10
N LYS A 80 -12.86 1.39 10.67
CA LYS A 80 -12.58 2.52 11.57
C LYS A 80 -13.72 2.82 12.54
N GLY A 81 -14.98 2.69 12.08
CA GLY A 81 -16.17 2.94 12.90
C GLY A 81 -16.34 1.97 14.06
N ILE A 82 -15.82 0.76 13.93
CA ILE A 82 -15.98 -0.35 14.88
C ILE A 82 -14.69 -0.68 15.63
N ALA A 83 -13.52 -0.29 15.10
CA ALA A 83 -12.23 -0.59 15.71
C ALA A 83 -12.16 -0.05 17.15
N PRO A 84 -11.66 -0.85 18.12
CA PRO A 84 -11.48 -0.42 19.51
C PRO A 84 -10.60 0.82 19.62
N GLU A 85 -9.54 0.88 18.80
CA GLU A 85 -8.52 1.92 18.83
C GLU A 85 -8.48 2.66 17.49
N ARG A 86 -9.42 3.62 17.30
CA ARG A 86 -9.54 4.41 16.04
C ARG A 86 -8.26 5.15 15.67
N GLU A 87 -7.51 5.61 16.65
CA GLU A 87 -6.24 6.33 16.44
C GLU A 87 -5.19 5.43 15.80
N LYS A 88 -5.13 4.15 16.18
CA LYS A 88 -4.22 3.18 15.54
C LYS A 88 -4.57 2.96 14.06
N VAL A 89 -5.87 2.92 13.76
CA VAL A 89 -6.35 2.79 12.35
C VAL A 89 -5.90 3.98 11.53
N ASP A 90 -6.05 5.21 12.04
CA ASP A 90 -5.62 6.42 11.35
C ASP A 90 -4.09 6.45 11.21
N TYR A 91 -3.36 6.04 12.25
CA TYR A 91 -1.91 6.03 12.25
C TYR A 91 -1.35 5.04 11.22
N ALA A 92 -1.85 3.81 11.19
CA ALA A 92 -1.49 2.81 10.19
C ALA A 92 -1.82 3.31 8.76
N SER A 93 -3.03 3.84 8.54
CA SER A 93 -3.44 4.39 7.25
C SER A 93 -2.52 5.53 6.79
N ASN A 94 -2.14 6.44 7.69
CA ASN A 94 -1.26 7.56 7.35
C ASN A 94 0.17 7.08 7.02
N LYS A 95 0.69 6.08 7.73
CA LYS A 95 1.98 5.46 7.40
C LYS A 95 1.97 4.83 6.00
N ILE A 96 0.92 4.07 5.66
CA ILE A 96 0.78 3.47 4.33
C ILE A 96 0.79 4.56 3.26
N LYS A 97 0.07 5.66 3.46
CA LYS A 97 -0.01 6.78 2.51
C LYS A 97 1.33 7.44 2.23
N LEU A 98 2.30 7.37 3.13
CA LEU A 98 3.65 7.90 2.88
C LEU A 98 4.36 7.19 1.73
N GLY A 99 4.02 5.93 1.45
CA GLY A 99 4.54 5.19 0.30
C GLY A 99 4.14 5.78 -1.05
N ALA A 100 2.99 6.47 -1.15
CA ALA A 100 2.56 7.12 -2.39
C ALA A 100 3.53 8.21 -2.86
N SER A 101 4.18 8.91 -1.91
CA SER A 101 5.14 9.98 -2.17
C SER A 101 6.60 9.50 -2.08
N TRP A 102 6.84 8.22 -2.32
CA TRP A 102 8.21 7.71 -2.39
C TRP A 102 8.99 8.38 -3.52
N ASP A 103 10.02 9.09 -3.20
CA ASP A 103 10.95 9.72 -4.13
C ASP A 103 12.36 9.20 -3.82
N PHE A 104 12.53 7.87 -3.90
CA PHE A 104 13.76 7.14 -3.52
C PHE A 104 14.19 7.37 -2.05
N LYS A 105 13.25 7.74 -1.18
CA LYS A 105 13.48 7.95 0.25
C LYS A 105 13.20 6.66 1.02
N GLN A 106 14.23 6.11 1.63
CA GLN A 106 14.14 4.89 2.45
C GLN A 106 13.10 5.03 3.57
N ASP A 107 13.10 6.13 4.29
CA ASP A 107 12.21 6.37 5.44
C ASP A 107 10.71 6.24 5.10
N ASN A 108 10.30 6.65 3.89
CA ASN A 108 8.91 6.51 3.46
C ASN A 108 8.54 5.03 3.19
N LEU A 109 9.47 4.23 2.68
CA LEU A 109 9.29 2.79 2.47
C LEU A 109 9.16 2.06 3.80
N ASP A 110 10.06 2.34 4.75
CA ASP A 110 10.06 1.71 6.07
C ASP A 110 8.78 2.05 6.85
N LYS A 111 8.30 3.29 6.73
CA LYS A 111 7.03 3.70 7.33
C LYS A 111 5.83 3.02 6.68
N MET A 112 5.83 2.89 5.34
CA MET A 112 4.78 2.17 4.63
C MET A 112 4.73 0.70 5.04
N GLU A 113 5.89 0.02 5.11
CA GLU A 113 6.00 -1.38 5.53
C GLU A 113 5.40 -1.58 6.93
N LYS A 114 5.81 -0.75 7.89
CA LYS A 114 5.25 -0.77 9.24
C LYS A 114 3.75 -0.51 9.26
N GLY A 115 3.28 0.43 8.45
CA GLY A 115 1.85 0.72 8.33
C GLY A 115 1.05 -0.46 7.79
N LEU A 116 1.61 -1.21 6.81
CA LEU A 116 0.98 -2.43 6.28
C LEU A 116 0.93 -3.55 7.33
N GLN A 117 2.00 -3.74 8.12
CA GLN A 117 2.03 -4.72 9.22
C GLN A 117 1.01 -4.36 10.31
N GLU A 118 0.99 -3.10 10.76
CA GLU A 118 0.01 -2.61 11.73
C GLU A 118 -1.43 -2.76 11.21
N ALA A 119 -1.67 -2.54 9.93
CA ALA A 119 -2.98 -2.75 9.31
C ALA A 119 -3.40 -4.23 9.38
N ASP A 120 -2.48 -5.15 9.10
CA ASP A 120 -2.76 -6.58 9.20
C ASP A 120 -3.05 -7.01 10.65
N GLU A 121 -2.28 -6.51 11.61
CA GLU A 121 -2.53 -6.75 13.05
C GLU A 121 -3.92 -6.27 13.47
N ILE A 122 -4.30 -5.05 13.07
CA ILE A 122 -5.63 -4.47 13.37
C ILE A 122 -6.74 -5.33 12.75
N ILE A 123 -6.60 -5.68 11.46
CA ILE A 123 -7.60 -6.47 10.74
C ILE A 123 -7.73 -7.87 11.38
N ASN A 124 -6.61 -8.51 11.69
CA ASN A 124 -6.59 -9.84 12.29
C ASN A 124 -7.15 -9.83 13.73
N SER A 125 -6.95 -8.74 14.49
CA SER A 125 -7.50 -8.59 15.85
C SER A 125 -9.02 -8.54 15.91
N LEU A 126 -9.68 -8.28 14.78
CA LEU A 126 -11.14 -8.25 14.69
C LEU A 126 -11.76 -9.66 14.50
N GLY A 127 -10.94 -10.71 14.37
CA GLY A 127 -11.41 -12.10 14.39
C GLY A 127 -12.48 -12.42 13.35
N PHE A 128 -12.29 -12.02 12.09
CA PHE A 128 -13.30 -12.24 11.05
C PHE A 128 -13.56 -13.74 10.72
N GLY A 129 -12.67 -14.66 11.13
CA GLY A 129 -12.83 -16.10 10.90
C GLY A 129 -12.95 -16.50 9.44
N GLU A 130 -13.58 -17.66 9.19
CA GLU A 130 -13.84 -18.17 7.83
C GLU A 130 -14.88 -17.32 7.09
N ASP A 131 -15.83 -16.71 7.81
CA ASP A 131 -16.91 -15.85 7.27
C ASP A 131 -16.47 -14.39 7.06
N GLY A 132 -15.19 -14.10 7.14
CA GLY A 132 -14.63 -12.75 7.07
C GLY A 132 -15.07 -11.95 5.85
N ALA A 133 -15.27 -12.61 4.71
CA ALA A 133 -15.70 -11.92 3.48
C ALA A 133 -17.12 -11.36 3.62
N GLU A 134 -18.04 -12.09 4.26
CA GLU A 134 -19.42 -11.66 4.48
C GLU A 134 -19.49 -10.52 5.49
N ILE A 135 -18.75 -10.65 6.60
CA ILE A 135 -18.65 -9.60 7.62
C ILE A 135 -18.10 -8.30 7.02
N ILE A 136 -17.01 -8.39 6.23
CA ILE A 136 -16.42 -7.24 5.54
C ILE A 136 -17.42 -6.60 4.57
N ALA A 137 -18.18 -7.40 3.81
CA ALA A 137 -19.21 -6.90 2.89
C ALA A 137 -20.31 -6.16 3.65
N PHE A 138 -20.76 -6.69 4.78
CA PHE A 138 -21.71 -6.04 5.68
C PHE A 138 -21.15 -4.71 6.20
N LEU A 139 -19.93 -4.68 6.73
CA LEU A 139 -19.30 -3.47 7.24
C LEU A 139 -19.14 -2.38 6.16
N LYS A 140 -18.86 -2.75 4.92
CA LYS A 140 -18.85 -1.81 3.78
C LYS A 140 -20.22 -1.20 3.54
N LYS A 141 -21.30 -1.99 3.65
CA LYS A 141 -22.67 -1.48 3.55
C LYS A 141 -23.00 -0.53 4.70
N VAL A 142 -22.60 -0.88 5.93
CA VAL A 142 -22.75 0.00 7.11
C VAL A 142 -22.02 1.32 6.90
N ALA A 143 -20.76 1.27 6.51
CA ALA A 143 -19.93 2.46 6.28
C ALA A 143 -20.48 3.39 5.18
N SER A 144 -21.18 2.82 4.18
CA SER A 144 -21.82 3.56 3.09
C SER A 144 -23.28 3.97 3.39
N GLY A 145 -23.81 3.64 4.57
CA GLY A 145 -25.22 3.90 4.94
C GLY A 145 -26.24 3.08 4.14
N LYS A 146 -25.80 1.97 3.53
CA LYS A 146 -26.64 1.08 2.69
C LYS A 146 -27.01 -0.24 3.35
N ALA A 147 -26.56 -0.47 4.60
CA ALA A 147 -26.90 -1.67 5.33
C ALA A 147 -28.40 -1.67 5.72
N SER A 148 -29.00 -2.84 5.65
CA SER A 148 -30.38 -3.10 6.05
C SER A 148 -30.45 -4.23 7.07
N VAL A 149 -31.61 -4.42 7.70
CA VAL A 149 -31.83 -5.55 8.63
C VAL A 149 -31.67 -6.90 7.93
N HIS A 150 -31.95 -6.97 6.62
CA HIS A 150 -31.75 -8.19 5.82
C HIS A 150 -30.28 -8.59 5.63
N ASP A 151 -29.37 -7.67 5.86
CA ASP A 151 -27.93 -7.93 5.79
C ASP A 151 -27.39 -8.53 7.11
N LEU A 152 -28.19 -8.62 8.17
CA LEU A 152 -27.82 -9.19 9.47
C LEU A 152 -28.08 -10.70 9.46
N THR A 153 -27.15 -11.45 8.88
CA THR A 153 -27.18 -12.92 8.96
C THR A 153 -26.84 -13.41 10.37
N PRO A 154 -27.16 -14.66 10.73
CA PRO A 154 -26.80 -15.25 12.02
C PRO A 154 -25.29 -15.13 12.31
N ASP A 155 -24.43 -15.33 11.32
CA ASP A 155 -22.99 -15.31 11.45
C ASP A 155 -22.49 -13.88 11.73
N ILE A 156 -23.05 -12.88 11.05
CA ILE A 156 -22.79 -11.47 11.33
C ILE A 156 -23.24 -11.08 12.74
N LEU A 157 -24.41 -11.55 13.17
CA LEU A 157 -24.92 -11.28 14.52
C LEU A 157 -24.04 -11.90 15.59
N ASN A 158 -23.62 -13.16 15.41
CA ASN A 158 -22.72 -13.85 16.32
C ASN A 158 -21.39 -13.10 16.41
N TRP A 159 -20.78 -12.74 15.27
CA TRP A 159 -19.54 -11.98 15.24
C TRP A 159 -19.68 -10.63 15.97
N LEU A 160 -20.78 -9.90 15.77
CA LEU A 160 -21.05 -8.63 16.45
C LEU A 160 -21.17 -8.81 17.98
N MET A 161 -21.78 -9.91 18.44
CA MET A 161 -21.91 -10.21 19.86
C MET A 161 -20.57 -10.59 20.48
N GLU A 162 -19.81 -11.47 19.84
CA GLU A 162 -18.48 -11.92 20.30
C GLU A 162 -17.48 -10.77 20.41
N ASN A 163 -17.57 -9.80 19.50
CA ASN A 163 -16.71 -8.63 19.49
C ASN A 163 -17.27 -7.41 20.24
N ASN A 164 -18.37 -7.57 21.00
CA ASN A 164 -19.03 -6.51 21.76
C ASN A 164 -19.40 -5.27 20.89
N MET A 165 -19.81 -5.52 19.64
CA MET A 165 -20.09 -4.46 18.66
C MET A 165 -21.56 -4.14 18.47
N THR A 166 -22.47 -4.90 19.08
CA THR A 166 -23.92 -4.71 18.98
C THR A 166 -24.36 -3.33 19.43
N SER A 167 -23.73 -2.76 20.47
CA SER A 167 -24.04 -1.42 20.96
C SER A 167 -23.54 -0.28 20.07
N LYS A 168 -22.65 -0.58 19.10
CA LYS A 168 -22.10 0.41 18.17
C LYS A 168 -22.93 0.56 16.89
N LEU A 169 -23.86 -0.35 16.65
CA LEU A 169 -24.77 -0.34 15.50
C LEU A 169 -26.12 0.21 15.93
N ALA A 170 -26.51 1.33 15.37
CA ALA A 170 -27.87 1.86 15.50
C ALA A 170 -28.66 1.54 14.23
N VAL A 171 -29.80 0.84 14.40
CA VAL A 171 -30.76 0.60 13.30
C VAL A 171 -31.80 1.73 13.34
N SER A 172 -31.84 2.53 12.27
CA SER A 172 -32.93 3.53 12.12
C SER A 172 -33.86 3.09 11.03
N PHE A 173 -35.15 3.11 11.34
CA PHE A 173 -36.20 2.91 10.34
C PHE A 173 -36.42 4.23 9.59
N LYS A 174 -36.33 4.18 8.25
CA LYS A 174 -36.67 5.29 7.36
C LYS A 174 -38.06 5.07 6.80
#